data_756212a6aaa63f88658fc7fac5c31363
#
_entry.id   756212a6aaa63f88658fc7fac5c31363
#
_cell.length_a   1.000
_cell.length_b   1.000
_cell.length_c   1.000
_cell.angle_alpha   90.00
_cell.angle_beta   90.00
_cell.angle_gamma   90.00
#
_symmetry.space_group_name_H-M   'P 1'
#
loop_
_entity.id
_entity.type
_entity.pdbx_description
1 polymer ?
#
loop_
_entity_poly.entity_id
_entity_poly.type
_entity_poly.pdbx_seq_one_letter_code
_entity_poly.pdbx_strand_id
1 'polypeptide(L)'
;MSSEYDTLKLENQLCFPLYACSREIVKKYKPYLDDLDLTYTQYITMMVMWERKQINVKELGECLFLDSGTLTPLLKKLEQKGWVTRQRAKSDERVLIVTLTPAGEELRSKAVTIPQKMACCMNLSAEEVQTLYRLLYKLLGDCC
;
A
#
# COMPACT_ATOMS: atom_id res chain seq x y z
N MET A 1 -37.53 -17.28 -13.65
CA MET A 1 -36.35 -18.12 -14.00
C MET A 1 -35.12 -17.26 -14.18
N SER A 2 -34.02 -17.65 -13.56
CA SER A 2 -32.73 -16.97 -13.77
C SER A 2 -32.21 -17.28 -15.18
N SER A 3 -31.72 -16.25 -15.87
CA SER A 3 -31.05 -16.41 -17.15
C SER A 3 -29.68 -17.07 -16.96
N GLU A 4 -29.23 -17.85 -17.93
CA GLU A 4 -27.88 -18.40 -17.96
C GLU A 4 -26.80 -17.30 -17.76
N TYR A 5 -27.12 -16.07 -18.17
CA TYR A 5 -26.20 -14.92 -18.08
C TYR A 5 -26.34 -14.12 -16.78
N ASP A 6 -27.19 -14.51 -15.84
CA ASP A 6 -27.34 -13.79 -14.57
C ASP A 6 -26.04 -13.78 -13.75
N THR A 7 -25.20 -14.81 -13.91
CA THR A 7 -23.88 -14.87 -13.30
C THR A 7 -22.92 -13.76 -13.78
N LEU A 8 -23.19 -13.18 -14.95
CA LEU A 8 -22.37 -12.10 -15.54
C LEU A 8 -22.87 -10.70 -15.18
N LYS A 9 -23.99 -10.58 -14.47
CA LYS A 9 -24.44 -9.28 -13.98
C LYS A 9 -23.46 -8.70 -12.98
N LEU A 10 -23.17 -7.42 -13.13
CA LEU A 10 -22.21 -6.71 -12.25
C LEU A 10 -22.62 -6.81 -10.78
N GLU A 11 -23.92 -6.69 -10.51
CA GLU A 11 -24.47 -6.77 -9.15
C GLU A 11 -24.23 -8.11 -8.45
N ASN A 12 -23.94 -9.17 -9.23
CA ASN A 12 -23.67 -10.52 -8.71
C ASN A 12 -22.16 -10.78 -8.52
N GLN A 13 -21.29 -9.78 -8.72
CA GLN A 13 -19.84 -9.93 -8.60
C GLN A 13 -19.36 -9.42 -7.24
N LEU A 14 -18.74 -10.28 -6.44
CA LEU A 14 -18.10 -9.88 -5.18
C LEU A 14 -16.83 -9.03 -5.43
N CYS A 15 -16.07 -9.39 -6.46
CA CYS A 15 -14.80 -8.71 -6.74
C CYS A 15 -14.97 -7.26 -7.19
N PHE A 16 -16.11 -6.91 -7.79
CA PHE A 16 -16.35 -5.55 -8.26
C PHE A 16 -16.42 -4.54 -7.10
N PRO A 17 -17.26 -4.73 -6.06
CA PRO A 17 -17.23 -3.78 -4.94
C PRO A 17 -15.88 -3.71 -4.22
N LEU A 18 -15.12 -4.80 -4.15
CA LEU A 18 -13.74 -4.75 -3.63
C LEU A 18 -12.87 -3.82 -4.45
N TYR A 19 -12.91 -3.96 -5.77
CA TYR A 19 -12.17 -3.10 -6.70
C TYR A 19 -12.61 -1.64 -6.59
N ALA A 20 -13.91 -1.38 -6.61
CA ALA A 20 -14.46 -0.03 -6.50
C ALA A 20 -14.11 0.62 -5.16
N CYS A 21 -14.25 -0.11 -4.06
CA CYS A 21 -13.87 0.37 -2.73
C CYS A 21 -12.39 0.71 -2.63
N SER A 22 -11.53 -0.15 -3.17
CA SER A 22 -10.08 0.08 -3.21
C SER A 22 -9.75 1.42 -3.88
N ARG A 23 -10.34 1.70 -5.03
CA ARG A 23 -10.14 2.96 -5.77
C ARG A 23 -10.68 4.16 -5.02
N GLU A 24 -11.88 4.07 -4.47
CA GLU A 24 -12.50 5.17 -3.73
C GLU A 24 -11.75 5.50 -2.44
N ILE A 25 -11.26 4.50 -1.74
CA ILE A 25 -10.43 4.68 -0.54
C ILE A 25 -9.13 5.40 -0.89
N VAL A 26 -8.44 4.98 -1.95
CA VAL A 26 -7.21 5.64 -2.41
C VAL A 26 -7.45 7.11 -2.74
N LYS A 27 -8.58 7.44 -3.37
CA LYS A 27 -8.96 8.83 -3.64
C LYS A 27 -9.12 9.66 -2.37
N LYS A 28 -9.65 9.07 -1.30
CA LYS A 28 -9.83 9.74 0.00
C LYS A 28 -8.50 10.09 0.67
N TYR A 29 -7.46 9.31 0.42
CA TYR A 29 -6.12 9.62 0.91
C TYR A 29 -5.49 10.83 0.21
N LYS A 30 -5.89 11.11 -1.02
CA LYS A 30 -5.21 12.09 -1.88
C LYS A 30 -5.00 13.46 -1.23
N PRO A 31 -6.00 14.12 -0.61
CA PRO A 31 -5.77 15.44 0.01
C PRO A 31 -4.66 15.43 1.07
N TYR A 32 -4.58 14.36 1.85
CA TYR A 32 -3.57 14.22 2.91
C TYR A 32 -2.19 13.88 2.36
N LEU A 33 -2.15 13.05 1.30
CA LEU A 33 -0.89 12.62 0.70
C LEU A 33 -0.28 13.69 -0.22
N ASP A 34 -1.10 14.53 -0.83
CA ASP A 34 -0.60 15.66 -1.65
C ASP A 34 0.25 16.62 -0.80
N ASP A 35 -0.11 16.84 0.47
CA ASP A 35 0.66 17.67 1.40
C ASP A 35 2.06 17.08 1.68
N LEU A 36 2.23 15.77 1.50
CA LEU A 36 3.49 15.07 1.70
C LEU A 36 4.20 14.76 0.38
N ASP A 37 3.60 15.16 -0.74
CA ASP A 37 4.08 14.82 -2.09
C ASP A 37 4.26 13.31 -2.28
N LEU A 38 3.27 12.53 -1.84
CA LEU A 38 3.26 11.07 -1.95
C LEU A 38 2.02 10.58 -2.69
N THR A 39 2.19 9.56 -3.53
CA THR A 39 1.08 8.72 -3.99
C THR A 39 0.75 7.70 -2.91
N TYR A 40 -0.39 7.02 -3.03
CA TYR A 40 -0.76 6.00 -2.05
C TYR A 40 0.25 4.84 -1.99
N THR A 41 0.73 4.36 -3.14
CA THR A 41 1.73 3.28 -3.18
C THR A 41 3.08 3.73 -2.60
N GLN A 42 3.45 4.99 -2.78
CA GLN A 42 4.63 5.56 -2.13
C GLN A 42 4.44 5.66 -0.60
N TYR A 43 3.26 6.05 -0.16
CA TYR A 43 2.92 6.14 1.26
C TYR A 43 3.03 4.78 1.98
N ILE A 44 2.42 3.72 1.43
CA ILE A 44 2.52 2.39 2.04
C ILE A 44 3.95 1.85 2.00
N THR A 45 4.72 2.18 0.99
CA THR A 45 6.15 1.87 0.93
C THR A 45 6.90 2.57 2.06
N MET A 46 6.63 3.86 2.27
CA MET A 46 7.22 4.62 3.38
C MET A 46 6.81 4.07 4.73
N MET A 47 5.59 3.55 4.88
CA MET A 47 5.17 2.89 6.14
C MET A 47 6.07 1.70 6.47
N VAL A 48 6.40 0.86 5.50
CA VAL A 48 7.36 -0.24 5.70
C VAL A 48 8.75 0.30 6.02
N MET A 49 9.19 1.35 5.32
CA MET A 49 10.51 1.95 5.56
C MET A 49 10.61 2.59 6.95
N TRP A 50 9.56 3.25 7.43
CA TRP A 50 9.53 3.81 8.79
C TRP A 50 9.63 2.74 9.88
N GLU A 51 9.09 1.56 9.62
CA GLU A 51 9.16 0.43 10.53
C GLU A 51 10.52 -0.29 10.46
N ARG A 52 10.94 -0.66 9.27
CA ARG A 52 12.09 -1.55 9.03
C ARG A 52 13.42 -0.81 8.92
N LYS A 53 13.42 0.46 8.55
CA LYS A 53 14.57 1.32 8.26
C LYS A 53 15.40 0.86 7.05
N GLN A 54 15.54 -0.42 6.84
CA GLN A 54 16.25 -1.03 5.74
C GLN A 54 15.62 -2.37 5.38
N ILE A 55 15.47 -2.65 4.09
CA ILE A 55 14.85 -3.88 3.60
C ILE A 55 15.34 -4.16 2.19
N ASN A 56 15.44 -5.44 1.81
CA ASN A 56 15.66 -5.75 0.40
C ASN A 56 14.37 -5.63 -0.42
N VAL A 57 14.53 -5.37 -1.72
CA VAL A 57 13.39 -5.09 -2.62
C VAL A 57 12.42 -6.28 -2.71
N LYS A 58 12.93 -7.50 -2.66
CA LYS A 58 12.09 -8.71 -2.72
C LYS A 58 11.15 -8.78 -1.51
N GLU A 59 11.70 -8.62 -0.31
CA GLU A 59 10.90 -8.62 0.93
C GLU A 59 9.90 -7.45 0.95
N LEU A 60 10.33 -6.28 0.46
CA LEU A 60 9.44 -5.12 0.34
C LEU A 60 8.23 -5.44 -0.55
N GLY A 61 8.48 -6.08 -1.69
CA GLY A 61 7.41 -6.51 -2.60
C GLY A 61 6.44 -7.49 -1.94
N GLU A 62 6.96 -8.42 -1.15
CA GLU A 62 6.15 -9.37 -0.39
C GLU A 62 5.28 -8.66 0.65
N CYS A 63 5.84 -7.69 1.38
CA CYS A 63 5.09 -6.89 2.35
C CYS A 63 3.94 -6.12 1.71
N LEU A 64 4.15 -5.60 0.50
CA LEU A 64 3.20 -4.70 -0.18
C LEU A 64 2.31 -5.40 -1.20
N PHE A 65 2.52 -6.68 -1.44
CA PHE A 65 1.85 -7.43 -2.51
C PHE A 65 2.06 -6.77 -3.88
N LEU A 66 3.27 -6.26 -4.11
CA LEU A 66 3.66 -5.60 -5.36
C LEU A 66 4.83 -6.36 -6.02
N ASP A 67 4.77 -6.46 -7.34
CA ASP A 67 5.86 -7.07 -8.11
C ASP A 67 7.04 -6.09 -8.31
N SER A 68 8.17 -6.63 -8.76
CA SER A 68 9.40 -5.85 -8.99
C SER A 68 9.21 -4.80 -10.11
N GLY A 69 8.39 -5.11 -11.11
CA GLY A 69 8.09 -4.18 -12.21
C GLY A 69 7.36 -2.93 -11.73
N THR A 70 6.51 -3.06 -10.72
CA THR A 70 5.80 -1.94 -10.08
C THR A 70 6.71 -1.20 -9.09
N LEU A 71 7.52 -1.94 -8.32
CA LEU A 71 8.39 -1.36 -7.29
C LEU A 71 9.54 -0.55 -7.87
N THR A 72 10.15 -0.99 -8.95
CA THR A 72 11.34 -0.31 -9.50
C THR A 72 11.09 1.17 -9.81
N PRO A 73 10.06 1.55 -10.60
CA PRO A 73 9.79 2.97 -10.85
C PRO A 73 9.34 3.73 -9.60
N LEU A 74 8.63 3.07 -8.70
CA LEU A 74 8.17 3.65 -7.44
C LEU A 74 9.38 4.03 -6.56
N LEU A 75 10.33 3.11 -6.39
CA LEU A 75 11.54 3.35 -5.59
C LEU A 75 12.45 4.40 -6.21
N LYS A 76 12.53 4.43 -7.54
CA LYS A 76 13.25 5.50 -8.26
C LYS A 76 12.71 6.89 -7.89
N LYS A 77 11.40 7.05 -7.87
CA LYS A 77 10.76 8.32 -7.52
C LYS A 77 11.01 8.69 -6.06
N LEU A 78 10.92 7.74 -5.14
CA LEU A 78 11.23 7.99 -3.73
C LEU A 78 12.69 8.36 -3.52
N GLU A 79 13.60 7.75 -4.25
CA GLU A 79 15.03 8.10 -4.22
C GLU A 79 15.27 9.50 -4.77
N GLN A 80 14.62 9.87 -5.88
CA GLN A 80 14.70 11.22 -6.45
C GLN A 80 14.20 12.30 -5.49
N LYS A 81 13.18 11.97 -4.67
CA LYS A 81 12.67 12.87 -3.63
C LYS A 81 13.57 12.93 -2.39
N GLY A 82 14.55 12.04 -2.30
CA GLY A 82 15.48 12.00 -1.17
C GLY A 82 14.95 11.24 0.06
N TRP A 83 13.85 10.49 -0.07
CA TRP A 83 13.25 9.76 1.05
C TRP A 83 13.93 8.42 1.34
N VAL A 84 14.51 7.78 0.30
CA VAL A 84 15.22 6.51 0.40
C VAL A 84 16.47 6.52 -0.46
N THR A 85 17.38 5.57 -0.20
CA THR A 85 18.51 5.25 -1.08
C THR A 85 18.43 3.78 -1.47
N ARG A 86 19.03 3.43 -2.61
CA ARG A 86 19.11 2.06 -3.11
C ARG A 86 20.56 1.70 -3.36
N GLN A 87 20.98 0.54 -2.86
CA GLN A 87 22.32 0.01 -3.07
C GLN A 87 22.29 -1.50 -3.24
N ARG A 88 23.17 -2.02 -4.08
CA ARG A 88 23.40 -3.46 -4.16
C ARG A 88 24.04 -3.94 -2.86
N ALA A 89 23.64 -5.11 -2.36
CA ALA A 89 24.25 -5.71 -1.19
C ALA A 89 25.72 -6.05 -1.48
N LYS A 90 26.60 -5.77 -0.52
CA LYS A 90 28.04 -6.09 -0.66
C LYS A 90 28.30 -7.60 -0.80
N SER A 91 27.46 -8.41 -0.15
CA SER A 91 27.57 -9.86 -0.16
C SER A 91 27.01 -10.52 -1.42
N ASP A 92 26.08 -9.86 -2.14
CA ASP A 92 25.44 -10.39 -3.33
C ASP A 92 24.89 -9.24 -4.18
N GLU A 93 25.50 -8.99 -5.33
CA GLU A 93 25.11 -7.91 -6.27
C GLU A 93 23.71 -8.09 -6.87
N ARG A 94 23.10 -9.27 -6.75
CA ARG A 94 21.74 -9.52 -7.19
C ARG A 94 20.70 -8.97 -6.23
N VAL A 95 21.09 -8.67 -5.00
CA VAL A 95 20.22 -8.17 -3.94
C VAL A 95 20.29 -6.65 -3.88
N LEU A 96 19.17 -6.00 -4.09
CA LEU A 96 19.03 -4.55 -3.99
C LEU A 96 18.43 -4.20 -2.62
N ILE A 97 19.13 -3.34 -1.88
CA ILE A 97 18.74 -2.89 -0.53
C ILE A 97 18.23 -1.46 -0.61
N VAL A 98 17.08 -1.23 0.02
CA VAL A 98 16.48 0.10 0.19
C VAL A 98 16.69 0.54 1.63
N THR A 99 17.18 1.75 1.82
CA THR A 99 17.45 2.33 3.14
C THR A 99 16.74 3.66 3.28
N LEU A 100 16.11 3.87 4.43
CA LEU A 100 15.45 5.13 4.78
C LEU A 100 16.51 6.20 5.02
N THR A 101 16.30 7.40 4.45
CA THR A 101 17.17 8.55 4.71
C THR A 101 16.70 9.32 5.95
N PRO A 102 17.55 10.20 6.53
CA PRO A 102 17.09 11.12 7.59
C PRO A 102 15.91 12.00 7.16
N ALA A 103 15.89 12.48 5.93
CA ALA A 103 14.77 13.26 5.38
C ALA A 103 13.49 12.40 5.30
N GLY A 104 13.61 11.13 4.89
CA GLY A 104 12.50 10.19 4.89
C GLY A 104 11.95 9.91 6.29
N GLU A 105 12.82 9.83 7.30
CA GLU A 105 12.39 9.66 8.69
C GLU A 105 11.63 10.89 9.21
N GLU A 106 12.05 12.09 8.86
CA GLU A 106 11.34 13.33 9.24
C GLU A 106 9.92 13.37 8.69
N LEU A 107 9.71 12.83 7.51
CA LEU A 107 8.38 12.77 6.88
C LEU A 107 7.37 11.98 7.73
N ARG A 108 7.83 11.03 8.52
CA ARG A 108 7.03 10.21 9.42
C ARG A 108 6.19 11.04 10.38
N SER A 109 6.76 12.09 10.95
CA SER A 109 6.06 12.97 11.90
C SER A 109 4.87 13.69 11.27
N LYS A 110 4.97 13.99 9.97
CA LYS A 110 3.88 14.63 9.22
C LYS A 110 2.81 13.63 8.80
N ALA A 111 3.16 12.36 8.63
CA ALA A 111 2.24 11.30 8.21
C ALA A 111 1.46 10.67 9.37
N VAL A 112 1.90 10.85 10.61
CA VAL A 112 1.37 10.13 11.78
C VAL A 112 -0.13 10.34 12.02
N THR A 113 -0.69 11.46 11.58
CA THR A 113 -2.11 11.79 11.75
C THR A 113 -3.02 11.22 10.66
N ILE A 114 -2.44 10.75 9.55
CA ILE A 114 -3.22 10.30 8.39
C ILE A 114 -4.12 9.09 8.72
N PRO A 115 -3.65 8.02 9.40
CA PRO A 115 -4.50 6.88 9.72
C PRO A 115 -5.75 7.26 10.52
N GLN A 116 -5.60 8.16 11.48
CA GLN A 116 -6.72 8.63 12.31
C GLN A 116 -7.74 9.42 11.49
N LYS A 117 -7.27 10.30 10.62
CA LYS A 117 -8.14 11.07 9.71
C LYS A 117 -8.91 10.16 8.79
N MET A 118 -8.28 9.12 8.27
CA MET A 118 -8.93 8.13 7.40
C MET A 118 -9.94 7.27 8.15
N ALA A 119 -9.65 6.88 9.38
CA ALA A 119 -10.59 6.13 10.21
C ALA A 119 -11.90 6.89 10.41
N CYS A 120 -11.83 8.20 10.58
CA CYS A 120 -13.03 9.06 10.72
C CYS A 120 -13.87 9.14 9.44
N CYS A 121 -13.30 8.84 8.29
CA CYS A 121 -13.99 8.87 7.00
C CYS A 121 -14.70 7.55 6.67
N MET A 122 -14.45 6.50 7.44
CA MET A 122 -15.06 5.20 7.24
C MET A 122 -16.32 5.07 8.11
N ASN A 123 -17.45 4.87 7.47
CA ASN A 123 -18.72 4.71 8.19
C ASN A 123 -18.95 3.25 8.61
N LEU A 124 -18.02 2.73 9.42
CA LEU A 124 -18.05 1.37 9.93
C LEU A 124 -17.84 1.37 11.44
N SER A 125 -18.53 0.48 12.14
CA SER A 125 -18.27 0.23 13.56
C SER A 125 -16.91 -0.46 13.75
N ALA A 126 -16.38 -0.42 14.97
CA ALA A 126 -15.13 -1.11 15.28
C ALA A 126 -15.19 -2.61 14.99
N GLU A 127 -16.34 -3.24 15.29
CA GLU A 127 -16.57 -4.66 15.01
C GLU A 127 -16.58 -4.95 13.50
N GLU A 128 -17.25 -4.10 12.72
CA GLU A 128 -17.29 -4.22 11.26
C GLU A 128 -15.90 -4.06 10.65
N VAL A 129 -15.10 -3.12 11.14
CA VAL A 129 -13.70 -2.93 10.71
C VAL A 129 -12.88 -4.19 10.97
N GLN A 130 -12.98 -4.77 12.16
CA GLN A 130 -12.25 -6.00 12.51
C GLN A 130 -12.67 -7.18 11.62
N THR A 131 -13.96 -7.32 11.35
CA THR A 131 -14.49 -8.38 10.49
C THR A 131 -13.99 -8.22 9.06
N LEU A 132 -14.07 -7.01 8.51
CA LEU A 132 -13.58 -6.71 7.15
C LEU A 132 -12.09 -6.96 7.03
N TYR A 133 -11.29 -6.47 7.98
CA TYR A 133 -9.84 -6.69 8.03
C TYR A 133 -9.50 -8.17 7.98
N ARG A 134 -10.14 -8.98 8.82
CA ARG A 134 -9.95 -10.42 8.88
C ARG A 134 -10.28 -11.10 7.54
N LEU A 135 -11.39 -10.72 6.92
CA LEU A 135 -11.83 -11.30 5.65
C LEU A 135 -10.90 -10.92 4.50
N LEU A 136 -10.45 -9.66 4.45
CA LEU A 136 -9.52 -9.20 3.42
C LEU A 136 -8.19 -9.94 3.50
N TYR A 137 -7.62 -10.10 4.70
CA TYR A 137 -6.38 -10.86 4.87
C TYR A 137 -6.54 -12.34 4.59
N LYS A 138 -7.72 -12.91 4.87
CA LYS A 138 -8.03 -14.28 4.46
C LYS A 138 -7.99 -14.42 2.94
N LEU A 139 -8.61 -13.49 2.22
CA LEU A 139 -8.56 -13.47 0.74
C LEU A 139 -7.13 -13.33 0.22
N LEU A 140 -6.33 -12.44 0.80
CA LEU A 140 -4.93 -12.25 0.40
C LEU A 140 -4.08 -13.50 0.63
N GLY A 141 -4.30 -14.22 1.71
CA GLY A 141 -3.62 -15.48 1.99
C GLY A 141 -3.97 -16.59 1.00
N ASP A 142 -5.21 -16.63 0.53
CA ASP A 142 -5.70 -17.62 -0.44
C ASP A 142 -5.31 -17.29 -1.89
N CYS A 143 -4.88 -16.05 -2.17
CA CYS A 143 -4.44 -15.61 -3.50
C CYS A 143 -2.97 -15.91 -3.81
N CYS A 144 -2.23 -16.43 -2.85
CA CYS A 144 -0.80 -16.74 -3.00
C CYS A 144 -0.55 -18.21 -3.30
#